data_0611aeb1d1856433f70c1df6379dda81
#
_entry.id   0611aeb1d1856433f70c1df6379dda81
#
_cell.length_a   1.000
_cell.length_b   1.000
_cell.length_c   1.000
_cell.angle_alpha   90.00
_cell.angle_beta   90.00
_cell.angle_gamma   90.00
#
_symmetry.space_group_name_H-M   'P 1'
#
loop_
_entity.id
_entity.type
_entity.pdbx_description
1 polymer ?
#
loop_
_entity_poly.entity_id
_entity_poly.type
_entity_poly.pdbx_seq_one_letter_code
_entity_poly.pdbx_strand_id
1 'polypeptide(L)'
;MSKIECLFTIFPILILMYATFYFMPYFVGKKHIYGVSIDQEYKNYNHFIKLDKKFKNLLSLGFIIDLILVFILVFTFNKLELSYFISIIVFLLYESILYIHTHKKAKNLKSELYSKLGHIDVDSKLIIDMDFINKKNKIIKKFKIIYLIPILFTFGMSIFIVFNYNQLPDSIATHWNINGSPDVF
;
A
#
# COMPACT_ATOMS: atom_id res chain seq x y z
N MET A 1 -21.92 16.61 2.97
CA MET A 1 -21.94 15.14 2.86
C MET A 1 -22.73 14.56 4.01
N SER A 2 -23.71 13.70 3.74
CA SER A 2 -24.44 13.00 4.82
C SER A 2 -23.59 11.87 5.41
N LYS A 3 -23.95 11.37 6.61
CA LYS A 3 -23.26 10.22 7.23
C LYS A 3 -23.30 8.98 6.34
N ILE A 4 -24.42 8.79 5.65
CA ILE A 4 -24.62 7.65 4.75
C ILE A 4 -23.73 7.78 3.52
N GLU A 5 -23.65 8.94 2.88
CA GLU A 5 -22.75 9.19 1.75
C GLU A 5 -21.28 8.97 2.16
N CYS A 6 -20.89 9.42 3.35
CA CYS A 6 -19.55 9.18 3.89
C CYS A 6 -19.23 7.68 3.97
N LEU A 7 -20.13 6.87 4.49
CA LEU A 7 -19.95 5.43 4.59
C LEU A 7 -19.90 4.75 3.21
N PHE A 8 -20.78 5.18 2.29
CA PHE A 8 -20.80 4.64 0.92
C PHE A 8 -19.52 4.93 0.13
N THR A 9 -18.83 6.03 0.43
CA THR A 9 -17.56 6.37 -0.22
C THR A 9 -16.35 5.69 0.43
N ILE A 10 -16.33 5.56 1.76
CA ILE A 10 -15.18 5.02 2.50
C ILE A 10 -15.10 3.48 2.44
N PHE A 11 -16.24 2.79 2.56
CA PHE A 11 -16.25 1.33 2.60
C PHE A 11 -15.68 0.65 1.36
N PRO A 12 -16.03 1.04 0.12
CA PRO A 12 -15.44 0.44 -1.07
C PRO A 12 -13.92 0.60 -1.12
N ILE A 13 -13.39 1.74 -0.68
CA ILE A 13 -11.95 2.00 -0.65
C ILE A 13 -11.25 1.07 0.35
N LEU A 14 -11.77 0.98 1.57
CA LEU A 14 -11.21 0.09 2.59
C LEU A 14 -11.31 -1.39 2.20
N ILE A 15 -12.41 -1.80 1.59
CA ILE A 15 -12.58 -3.17 1.07
C ILE A 15 -11.55 -3.44 -0.03
N LEU A 16 -11.32 -2.49 -0.94
CA LEU A 16 -10.33 -2.63 -2.01
C LEU A 16 -8.91 -2.74 -1.45
N MET A 17 -8.56 -1.92 -0.46
CA MET A 17 -7.27 -1.98 0.23
C MET A 17 -7.11 -3.35 0.91
N TYR A 18 -8.08 -3.76 1.72
CA TYR A 18 -8.07 -5.07 2.38
C TYR A 18 -7.92 -6.22 1.38
N ALA A 19 -8.72 -6.23 0.29
CA ALA A 19 -8.67 -7.26 -0.73
C ALA A 19 -7.30 -7.32 -1.42
N THR A 20 -6.71 -6.16 -1.71
CA THR A 20 -5.39 -6.08 -2.33
C THR A 20 -4.32 -6.79 -1.48
N PHE A 21 -4.26 -6.53 -0.19
CA PHE A 21 -3.30 -7.16 0.71
C PHE A 21 -3.67 -8.62 1.01
N TYR A 22 -4.95 -8.95 1.12
CA TYR A 22 -5.40 -10.31 1.36
C TYR A 22 -5.05 -11.25 0.20
N PHE A 23 -5.22 -10.80 -1.04
CA PHE A 23 -4.92 -11.57 -2.24
C PHE A 23 -3.50 -11.39 -2.75
N MET A 24 -2.71 -10.49 -2.17
CA MET A 24 -1.33 -10.22 -2.57
C MET A 24 -0.47 -11.47 -2.75
N PRO A 25 -0.51 -12.51 -1.88
CA PRO A 25 0.29 -13.71 -2.07
C PRO A 25 -0.01 -14.47 -3.37
N TYR A 26 -1.20 -14.27 -3.94
CA TYR A 26 -1.61 -14.90 -5.20
C TYR A 26 -1.10 -14.15 -6.44
N PHE A 27 -0.94 -12.82 -6.32
CA PHE A 27 -0.44 -11.97 -7.41
C PHE A 27 1.09 -11.98 -7.52
N VAL A 28 1.78 -12.19 -6.41
CA VAL A 28 3.24 -12.28 -6.37
C VAL A 28 3.66 -13.70 -6.76
N GLY A 29 3.88 -13.95 -8.00
CA GLY A 29 4.24 -15.23 -8.69
C GLY A 29 4.63 -16.44 -7.80
N LYS A 30 4.58 -17.64 -8.40
CA LYS A 30 4.72 -18.94 -7.69
C LYS A 30 6.00 -19.11 -6.85
N LYS A 31 7.05 -18.31 -7.11
CA LYS A 31 8.35 -18.40 -6.43
C LYS A 31 8.55 -17.44 -5.27
N HIS A 32 7.53 -16.67 -4.90
CA HIS A 32 7.67 -15.66 -3.85
C HIS A 32 6.62 -15.83 -2.77
N ILE A 33 7.02 -15.62 -1.51
CA ILE A 33 6.14 -15.52 -0.34
C ILE A 33 6.51 -14.23 0.39
N TYR A 34 5.59 -13.27 0.44
CA TYR A 34 5.81 -11.94 1.06
C TYR A 34 7.11 -11.27 0.59
N GLY A 35 7.41 -11.33 -0.73
CA GLY A 35 8.61 -10.74 -1.31
C GLY A 35 9.92 -11.52 -1.09
N VAL A 36 9.85 -12.69 -0.46
CA VAL A 36 10.99 -13.60 -0.31
C VAL A 36 10.93 -14.69 -1.36
N SER A 37 11.98 -14.84 -2.17
CA SER A 37 12.09 -15.92 -3.16
C SER A 37 12.33 -17.25 -2.45
N ILE A 38 11.52 -18.26 -2.78
CA ILE A 38 11.58 -19.61 -2.19
C ILE A 38 11.37 -20.63 -3.32
N ASP A 39 12.09 -21.73 -3.24
CA ASP A 39 11.92 -22.84 -4.20
C ASP A 39 10.52 -23.43 -4.07
N GLN A 40 9.93 -23.82 -5.22
CA GLN A 40 8.54 -24.25 -5.28
C GLN A 40 8.22 -25.43 -4.36
N GLU A 41 9.21 -26.33 -4.16
CA GLU A 41 9.08 -27.49 -3.28
C GLU A 41 8.79 -27.11 -1.83
N TYR A 42 9.34 -26.00 -1.37
CA TYR A 42 9.21 -25.55 0.02
C TYR A 42 8.07 -24.57 0.27
N LYS A 43 7.36 -24.13 -0.78
CA LYS A 43 6.23 -23.20 -0.62
C LYS A 43 5.13 -23.78 0.26
N ASN A 44 4.89 -25.08 0.17
CA ASN A 44 3.89 -25.78 0.97
C ASN A 44 4.40 -26.22 2.35
N TYR A 45 5.59 -25.75 2.76
CA TYR A 45 6.11 -26.03 4.09
C TYR A 45 5.18 -25.44 5.15
N ASN A 46 4.83 -26.26 6.12
CA ASN A 46 3.78 -25.95 7.11
C ASN A 46 3.97 -24.59 7.83
N HIS A 47 5.22 -24.17 8.01
CA HIS A 47 5.54 -22.89 8.64
C HIS A 47 5.16 -21.68 7.78
N PHE A 48 5.27 -21.77 6.45
CA PHE A 48 4.83 -20.70 5.55
C PHE A 48 3.32 -20.63 5.44
N ILE A 49 2.63 -21.78 5.46
CA ILE A 49 1.16 -21.84 5.50
C ILE A 49 0.64 -21.21 6.80
N LYS A 50 1.27 -21.51 7.93
CA LYS A 50 0.92 -20.89 9.21
C LYS A 50 1.18 -19.40 9.24
N LEU A 51 2.28 -18.95 8.60
CA LEU A 51 2.60 -17.53 8.47
C LEU A 51 1.54 -16.79 7.66
N ASP A 52 1.13 -17.35 6.50
CA ASP A 52 0.08 -16.80 5.65
C ASP A 52 -1.25 -16.70 6.40
N LYS A 53 -1.65 -17.77 7.07
CA LYS A 53 -2.87 -17.78 7.88
C LYS A 53 -2.84 -16.73 8.99
N LYS A 54 -1.68 -16.59 9.67
CA LYS A 54 -1.51 -15.57 10.70
C LYS A 54 -1.59 -14.16 10.14
N PHE A 55 -0.95 -13.90 8.99
CA PHE A 55 -1.03 -12.61 8.30
C PHE A 55 -2.48 -12.25 7.99
N LYS A 56 -3.22 -13.15 7.33
CA LYS A 56 -4.62 -12.95 6.96
C LYS A 56 -5.53 -12.70 8.16
N ASN A 57 -5.33 -13.45 9.25
CA ASN A 57 -6.10 -13.24 10.47
C ASN A 57 -5.83 -11.87 11.11
N LEU A 58 -4.56 -11.44 11.17
CA LEU A 58 -4.20 -10.13 11.70
C LEU A 58 -4.70 -9.00 10.79
N LEU A 59 -4.61 -9.18 9.47
CA LEU A 59 -5.15 -8.24 8.51
C LEU A 59 -6.67 -8.06 8.68
N SER A 60 -7.41 -9.16 8.80
CA SER A 60 -8.86 -9.13 9.05
C SER A 60 -9.21 -8.47 10.38
N LEU A 61 -8.44 -8.74 11.43
CA LEU A 61 -8.63 -8.10 12.74
C LEU A 61 -8.41 -6.57 12.63
N GLY A 62 -7.33 -6.13 11.97
CA GLY A 62 -7.06 -4.72 11.75
C GLY A 62 -8.16 -4.04 10.93
N PHE A 63 -8.68 -4.69 9.91
CA PHE A 63 -9.81 -4.21 9.12
C PHE A 63 -11.06 -3.99 9.98
N ILE A 64 -11.40 -4.95 10.84
CA ILE A 64 -12.55 -4.82 11.75
C ILE A 64 -12.34 -3.66 12.73
N ILE A 65 -11.15 -3.50 13.29
CA ILE A 65 -10.82 -2.39 14.19
C ILE A 65 -10.97 -1.04 13.48
N ASP A 66 -10.51 -0.95 12.23
CA ASP A 66 -10.63 0.27 11.44
C ASP A 66 -12.09 0.59 11.09
N LEU A 67 -12.91 -0.40 10.78
CA LEU A 67 -14.36 -0.21 10.60
C LEU A 67 -15.04 0.35 11.87
N ILE A 68 -14.65 -0.15 13.05
CA ILE A 68 -15.15 0.37 14.33
C ILE A 68 -14.69 1.83 14.53
N LEU A 69 -13.45 2.15 14.20
CA LEU A 69 -12.91 3.50 14.27
C LEU A 69 -13.70 4.47 13.35
N VAL A 70 -13.97 4.07 12.11
CA VAL A 70 -14.81 4.83 11.17
C VAL A 70 -16.19 5.09 11.79
N PHE A 71 -16.81 4.05 12.34
CA PHE A 71 -18.13 4.16 12.94
C PHE A 71 -18.13 5.17 14.10
N ILE A 72 -17.16 5.08 14.99
CA ILE A 72 -17.00 6.02 16.12
C ILE A 72 -16.82 7.45 15.62
N LEU A 73 -15.93 7.68 14.65
CA LEU A 73 -15.65 9.03 14.12
C LEU A 73 -16.87 9.63 13.44
N VAL A 74 -17.62 8.86 12.66
CA VAL A 74 -18.81 9.33 11.92
C VAL A 74 -19.99 9.58 12.85
N PHE A 75 -20.26 8.68 13.79
CA PHE A 75 -21.49 8.75 14.59
C PHE A 75 -21.32 9.48 15.91
N THR A 76 -20.15 9.35 16.57
CA THR A 76 -19.91 9.97 17.87
C THR A 76 -19.36 11.38 17.72
N PHE A 77 -18.34 11.56 16.91
CA PHE A 77 -17.67 12.86 16.75
C PHE A 77 -18.24 13.71 15.60
N ASN A 78 -19.08 13.14 14.74
CA ASN A 78 -19.66 13.83 13.58
C ASN A 78 -18.61 14.48 12.66
N LYS A 79 -17.41 13.91 12.60
CA LYS A 79 -16.25 14.40 11.81
C LYS A 79 -16.12 13.62 10.53
N LEU A 80 -17.03 13.86 9.56
CA LEU A 80 -17.14 13.07 8.33
C LEU A 80 -15.88 13.09 7.48
N GLU A 81 -15.36 14.27 7.16
CA GLU A 81 -14.15 14.41 6.32
C GLU A 81 -12.90 13.87 7.02
N LEU A 82 -12.78 14.16 8.32
CA LEU A 82 -11.65 13.69 9.12
C LEU A 82 -11.66 12.17 9.27
N SER A 83 -12.84 11.54 9.40
CA SER A 83 -12.97 10.08 9.47
C SER A 83 -12.45 9.40 8.21
N TYR A 84 -12.73 9.99 7.06
CA TYR A 84 -12.27 9.51 5.76
C TYR A 84 -10.73 9.45 5.68
N PHE A 85 -10.07 10.57 5.96
CA PHE A 85 -8.61 10.65 5.89
C PHE A 85 -7.92 9.82 6.97
N ILE A 86 -8.39 9.87 8.21
CA ILE A 86 -7.77 9.14 9.33
C ILE A 86 -7.84 7.64 9.07
N SER A 87 -9.00 7.11 8.70
CA SER A 87 -9.18 5.69 8.48
C SER A 87 -8.25 5.17 7.36
N ILE A 88 -8.23 5.83 6.19
CA ILE A 88 -7.36 5.41 5.09
C ILE A 88 -5.89 5.40 5.52
N ILE A 89 -5.43 6.45 6.22
CA ILE A 89 -4.03 6.56 6.66
C ILE A 89 -3.70 5.48 7.70
N VAL A 90 -4.56 5.32 8.71
CA VAL A 90 -4.35 4.35 9.80
C VAL A 90 -4.31 2.94 9.24
N PHE A 91 -5.26 2.59 8.36
CA PHE A 91 -5.30 1.26 7.78
C PHE A 91 -4.09 0.99 6.87
N LEU A 92 -3.70 1.96 6.03
CA LEU A 92 -2.52 1.84 5.16
C LEU A 92 -1.22 1.67 5.96
N LEU A 93 -1.04 2.42 7.05
CA LEU A 93 0.10 2.26 7.94
C LEU A 93 0.11 0.89 8.63
N TYR A 94 -1.05 0.45 9.10
CA TYR A 94 -1.20 -0.87 9.72
C TYR A 94 -0.84 -2.00 8.75
N GLU A 95 -1.39 -1.99 7.53
CA GLU A 95 -1.10 -2.97 6.48
C GLU A 95 0.39 -2.99 6.15
N SER A 96 1.01 -1.81 6.02
CA SER A 96 2.44 -1.69 5.71
C SER A 96 3.32 -2.28 6.80
N ILE A 97 3.04 -1.98 8.07
CA ILE A 97 3.78 -2.51 9.22
C ILE A 97 3.61 -4.03 9.29
N LEU A 98 2.38 -4.51 9.13
CA LEU A 98 2.08 -5.94 9.15
C LEU A 98 2.82 -6.69 8.03
N TYR A 99 2.86 -6.11 6.83
CA TYR A 99 3.61 -6.67 5.70
C TYR A 99 5.10 -6.73 5.97
N ILE A 100 5.72 -5.64 6.43
CA ILE A 100 7.16 -5.58 6.75
C ILE A 100 7.51 -6.64 7.82
N HIS A 101 6.69 -6.77 8.85
CA HIS A 101 6.90 -7.77 9.89
C HIS A 101 6.81 -9.20 9.34
N THR A 102 5.83 -9.46 8.47
CA THR A 102 5.64 -10.77 7.85
C THR A 102 6.76 -11.08 6.87
N HIS A 103 7.24 -10.10 6.09
CA HIS A 103 8.42 -10.23 5.23
C HIS A 103 9.67 -10.65 6.02
N LYS A 104 9.95 -9.96 7.14
CA LYS A 104 11.09 -10.32 8.02
C LYS A 104 10.97 -11.75 8.54
N LYS A 105 9.78 -12.17 8.96
CA LYS A 105 9.52 -13.56 9.41
C LYS A 105 9.69 -14.57 8.28
N ALA A 106 9.20 -14.29 7.08
CA ALA A 106 9.38 -15.15 5.92
C ALA A 106 10.87 -15.33 5.59
N LYS A 107 11.65 -14.25 5.66
CA LYS A 107 13.11 -14.29 5.45
C LYS A 107 13.80 -15.17 6.50
N ASN A 108 13.46 -15.04 7.77
CA ASN A 108 14.03 -15.86 8.84
C ASN A 108 13.65 -17.36 8.70
N LEU A 109 12.39 -17.65 8.35
CA LEU A 109 11.94 -19.01 8.08
C LEU A 109 12.66 -19.64 6.88
N LYS A 110 12.95 -18.84 5.84
CA LYS A 110 13.77 -19.29 4.72
C LYS A 110 15.16 -19.68 5.22
N SER A 111 15.88 -18.81 5.93
CA SER A 111 17.23 -19.10 6.39
C SER A 111 17.28 -20.33 7.32
N GLU A 112 16.30 -20.50 8.20
CA GLU A 112 16.19 -21.67 9.08
C GLU A 112 15.94 -22.96 8.29
N LEU A 113 15.08 -22.91 7.26
CA LEU A 113 14.79 -24.06 6.41
C LEU A 113 16.03 -24.50 5.64
N TYR A 114 16.72 -23.54 5.00
CA TYR A 114 17.89 -23.84 4.19
C TYR A 114 19.06 -24.34 5.05
N SER A 115 19.25 -23.83 6.26
CA SER A 115 20.26 -24.35 7.18
C SER A 115 19.97 -25.80 7.62
N LYS A 116 18.71 -26.17 7.84
CA LYS A 116 18.30 -27.55 8.19
C LYS A 116 18.46 -28.52 7.05
N LEU A 117 18.32 -28.08 5.82
CA LEU A 117 18.44 -28.91 4.63
C LEU A 117 19.88 -29.08 4.13
N GLY A 118 20.85 -28.46 4.82
CA GLY A 118 22.26 -28.47 4.39
C GLY A 118 22.48 -27.74 3.06
N HIS A 119 21.46 -27.04 2.55
CA HIS A 119 21.63 -26.12 1.43
C HIS A 119 22.45 -24.92 1.96
N ILE A 120 23.73 -24.91 1.59
CA ILE A 120 24.51 -23.67 1.66
C ILE A 120 23.70 -22.64 0.88
N ASP A 121 23.37 -21.56 1.53
CA ASP A 121 22.62 -20.47 0.93
C ASP A 121 23.30 -20.11 -0.40
N VAL A 122 22.71 -20.55 -1.53
CA VAL A 122 23.29 -20.34 -2.87
C VAL A 122 23.24 -18.85 -3.22
N ASP A 123 22.57 -18.04 -2.40
CA ASP A 123 22.71 -16.59 -2.43
C ASP A 123 24.14 -16.10 -2.18
N SER A 124 25.03 -16.96 -1.63
CA SER A 124 26.46 -16.62 -1.43
C SER A 124 27.32 -16.88 -2.66
N LYS A 125 26.87 -17.64 -3.64
CA LYS A 125 27.45 -17.73 -4.98
C LYS A 125 26.48 -17.20 -6.03
N LEU A 126 26.00 -15.97 -5.81
CA LEU A 126 25.53 -15.15 -6.90
C LEU A 126 26.69 -15.05 -7.89
N ILE A 127 26.56 -15.74 -9.02
CA ILE A 127 27.23 -15.30 -10.24
C ILE A 127 26.66 -13.91 -10.48
N ILE A 128 27.35 -12.91 -9.95
CA ILE A 128 26.98 -11.51 -10.09
C ILE A 128 27.20 -11.22 -11.57
N ASP A 129 26.12 -11.31 -12.35
CA ASP A 129 26.11 -10.80 -13.70
C ASP A 129 26.26 -9.28 -13.61
N MET A 130 27.51 -8.85 -13.68
CA MET A 130 27.86 -7.42 -13.59
C MET A 130 27.20 -6.62 -14.72
N ASP A 131 26.97 -7.24 -15.89
CA ASP A 131 26.25 -6.61 -17.00
C ASP A 131 24.78 -6.39 -16.67
N PHE A 132 24.14 -7.33 -16.00
CA PHE A 132 22.77 -7.18 -15.52
C PHE A 132 22.67 -6.07 -14.47
N ILE A 133 23.60 -6.03 -13.51
CA ILE A 133 23.61 -4.99 -12.46
C ILE A 133 23.83 -3.62 -13.09
N ASN A 134 24.77 -3.49 -14.01
CA ASN A 134 25.05 -2.23 -14.68
C ASN A 134 23.86 -1.75 -15.51
N LYS A 135 23.21 -2.62 -16.28
CA LYS A 135 21.98 -2.33 -17.00
C LYS A 135 20.85 -1.90 -16.07
N LYS A 136 20.62 -2.66 -14.99
CA LYS A 136 19.62 -2.34 -13.97
C LYS A 136 19.88 -0.97 -13.34
N ASN A 137 21.11 -0.68 -12.92
CA ASN A 137 21.47 0.61 -12.31
C ASN A 137 21.30 1.78 -13.28
N LYS A 138 21.63 1.58 -14.55
CA LYS A 138 21.41 2.59 -15.60
C LYS A 138 19.92 2.90 -15.79
N ILE A 139 19.08 1.85 -15.81
CA ILE A 139 17.63 1.99 -15.88
C ILE A 139 17.08 2.71 -14.65
N ILE A 140 17.46 2.29 -13.45
CA ILE A 140 17.02 2.92 -12.20
C ILE A 140 17.42 4.40 -12.15
N LYS A 141 18.65 4.74 -12.57
CA LYS A 141 19.12 6.14 -12.61
C LYS A 141 18.28 6.98 -13.58
N LYS A 142 17.94 6.43 -14.75
CA LYS A 142 17.07 7.10 -15.73
C LYS A 142 15.66 7.32 -15.17
N PHE A 143 15.06 6.30 -14.56
CA PHE A 143 13.71 6.40 -13.97
C PHE A 143 13.65 7.35 -12.78
N LYS A 144 14.70 7.42 -11.93
CA LYS A 144 14.77 8.41 -10.85
C LYS A 144 14.59 9.85 -11.36
N ILE A 145 15.23 10.19 -12.50
CA ILE A 145 15.11 11.52 -13.11
C ILE A 145 13.68 11.74 -13.63
N ILE A 146 13.08 10.72 -14.27
CA ILE A 146 11.71 10.81 -14.78
C ILE A 146 10.70 11.03 -13.65
N TYR A 147 10.85 10.33 -12.53
CA TYR A 147 9.99 10.52 -11.35
C TYR A 147 10.18 11.86 -10.64
N LEU A 148 11.35 12.48 -10.81
CA LEU A 148 11.61 13.82 -10.24
C LEU A 148 10.74 14.89 -10.90
N ILE A 149 10.43 14.73 -12.19
CA ILE A 149 9.66 15.72 -12.98
C ILE A 149 8.25 15.96 -12.38
N PRO A 150 7.40 14.92 -12.20
CA PRO A 150 6.08 15.14 -11.59
C PRO A 150 6.16 15.65 -10.15
N ILE A 151 7.17 15.23 -9.38
CA ILE A 151 7.37 15.72 -8.01
C ILE A 151 7.69 17.22 -8.02
N LEU A 152 8.61 17.66 -8.86
CA LEU A 152 8.95 19.08 -8.99
C LEU A 152 7.78 19.89 -9.53
N PHE A 153 7.01 19.32 -10.47
CA PHE A 153 5.81 19.98 -11.01
C PHE A 153 4.75 20.18 -9.93
N THR A 154 4.41 19.12 -9.17
CA THR A 154 3.42 19.25 -8.08
C THR A 154 3.89 20.20 -6.98
N PHE A 155 5.19 20.18 -6.65
CA PHE A 155 5.76 21.09 -5.67
C PHE A 155 5.72 22.55 -6.18
N GLY A 156 6.08 22.77 -7.44
CA GLY A 156 5.99 24.10 -8.08
C GLY A 156 4.56 24.64 -8.13
N MET A 157 3.58 23.79 -8.47
CA MET A 157 2.16 24.15 -8.45
C MET A 157 1.68 24.48 -7.03
N SER A 158 2.12 23.73 -6.03
CA SER A 158 1.76 24.01 -4.63
C SER A 158 2.30 25.37 -4.18
N ILE A 159 3.55 25.69 -4.52
CA ILE A 159 4.15 27.00 -4.26
C ILE A 159 3.38 28.10 -4.98
N PHE A 160 3.07 27.91 -6.27
CA PHE A 160 2.31 28.88 -7.05
C PHE A 160 0.95 29.19 -6.42
N ILE A 161 0.22 28.16 -5.97
CA ILE A 161 -1.07 28.33 -5.30
C ILE A 161 -0.92 29.13 -4.01
N VAL A 162 0.10 28.85 -3.20
CA VAL A 162 0.35 29.55 -1.93
C VAL A 162 0.63 31.04 -2.19
N PHE A 163 1.46 31.38 -3.18
CA PHE A 163 1.76 32.78 -3.50
C PHE A 163 0.57 33.54 -4.11
N ASN A 164 -0.32 32.84 -4.79
CA ASN A 164 -1.50 33.45 -5.42
C ASN A 164 -2.79 33.20 -4.63
N TYR A 165 -2.68 32.73 -3.37
CA TYR A 165 -3.83 32.37 -2.57
C TYR A 165 -4.88 33.46 -2.46
N ASN A 166 -4.44 34.73 -2.28
CA ASN A 166 -5.31 35.90 -2.19
C ASN A 166 -6.01 36.28 -3.53
N GLN A 167 -5.60 35.69 -4.64
CA GLN A 167 -6.19 35.91 -5.96
C GLN A 167 -7.17 34.79 -6.35
N LEU A 168 -7.27 33.75 -5.52
CA LEU A 168 -8.23 32.67 -5.75
C LEU A 168 -9.65 33.18 -5.45
N PRO A 169 -10.64 32.75 -6.23
CA PRO A 169 -12.04 33.08 -5.95
C PRO A 169 -12.48 32.48 -4.62
N ASP A 170 -13.34 33.19 -3.90
CA ASP A 170 -13.88 32.76 -2.60
C ASP A 170 -14.66 31.43 -2.70
N SER A 171 -15.18 31.12 -3.88
CA SER A 171 -15.83 29.85 -4.18
C SER A 171 -15.26 29.23 -5.47
N ILE A 172 -14.92 27.95 -5.40
CA ILE A 172 -14.43 27.19 -6.54
C ILE A 172 -15.49 26.16 -6.90
N ALA A 173 -15.86 26.12 -8.18
CA ALA A 173 -16.79 25.10 -8.67
C ALA A 173 -16.19 23.70 -8.48
N THR A 174 -16.90 22.86 -7.76
CA THR A 174 -16.51 21.46 -7.48
C THR A 174 -17.22 20.47 -8.40
N HIS A 175 -18.28 20.91 -9.08
CA HIS A 175 -19.01 20.09 -10.03
C HIS A 175 -19.52 20.94 -11.22
N TRP A 176 -19.59 20.31 -12.42
CA TRP A 176 -20.16 20.89 -13.63
C TRP A 176 -21.24 19.96 -14.15
N ASN A 177 -22.36 20.53 -14.55
CA ASN A 177 -23.44 19.78 -15.21
C ASN A 177 -23.03 19.35 -16.63
N ILE A 178 -23.91 18.55 -17.27
CA ILE A 178 -23.70 18.02 -18.63
C ILE A 178 -23.49 19.15 -19.69
N ASN A 179 -23.99 20.36 -19.43
CA ASN A 179 -23.87 21.51 -20.32
C ASN A 179 -22.57 22.34 -20.05
N GLY A 180 -21.71 21.88 -19.14
CA GLY A 180 -20.46 22.57 -18.78
C GLY A 180 -20.66 23.78 -17.89
N SER A 181 -21.83 23.99 -17.29
CA SER A 181 -22.08 25.06 -16.33
C SER A 181 -21.81 24.55 -14.90
N PRO A 182 -21.11 25.33 -14.05
CA PRO A 182 -20.91 24.94 -12.66
C PRO A 182 -22.23 24.95 -11.90
N ASP A 183 -22.50 23.90 -11.15
CA ASP A 183 -23.75 23.70 -10.39
C ASP A 183 -23.52 23.44 -8.90
N VAL A 184 -22.27 23.24 -8.47
CA VAL A 184 -21.85 23.12 -7.06
C VAL A 184 -20.54 23.90 -6.83
N PHE A 185 -20.53 24.73 -5.78
CA PHE A 185 -19.40 25.55 -5.35
C PHE A 185 -18.89 25.15 -3.98
#